data_74515bf097964a8fbc4f65f725462240
#
_entry.id   74515bf097964a8fbc4f65f725462240
#
_cell.length_a   1.000
_cell.length_b   1.000
_cell.length_c   1.000
_cell.angle_alpha   90.00
_cell.angle_beta   90.00
_cell.angle_gamma   90.00
#
_symmetry.space_group_name_H-M   'P 1'
#
loop_
_entity.id
_entity.type
_entity.pdbx_description
1 polymer ?
#
loop_
_entity_poly.entity_id
_entity_poly.type
_entity_poly.pdbx_seq_one_letter_code
_entity_poly.pdbx_strand_id
1 'polypeptide(L)'
;MKQAIIAFLALVGAVALVGGGVMLWLNRPGRTAVSVNGRILTDRELTWRAQTLIDDAKRMENLLIPEKEMPRALEHYRRLAAKMWIVKEVLLAAAVESGVKATAADEKSSLEAAAKQLRVRNLTPEQFFKEGPIPEEVKRSDFREAVLIEKFTKREIETKIPFGAKEIEERTRELRELNAKTTKPGQPPRYKTDRKSVLEMIRQEKYNIAYRNLFRERFGKVTVECPAYPDLESVDGVSPPH
;
A
#
# COMPACT_ATOMS: atom_id res chain seq x y z
N MET A 1 0.06 -9.84 -7.39
CA MET A 1 -1.21 -9.08 -7.50
C MET A 1 -1.96 -8.99 -6.18
N LYS A 2 -2.25 -10.10 -5.50
CA LYS A 2 -3.00 -10.06 -4.22
C LYS A 2 -2.35 -9.21 -3.13
N GLN A 3 -1.02 -9.14 -3.05
CA GLN A 3 -0.30 -8.40 -2.02
C GLN A 3 -0.25 -6.88 -2.24
N ALA A 4 -0.24 -6.39 -3.48
CA ALA A 4 -0.29 -4.95 -3.75
C ALA A 4 -1.67 -4.36 -3.41
N ILE A 5 -2.74 -5.10 -3.71
CA ILE A 5 -4.10 -4.77 -3.28
C ILE A 5 -4.23 -4.84 -1.75
N ILE A 6 -3.56 -5.81 -1.11
CA ILE A 6 -3.53 -5.95 0.35
C ILE A 6 -2.85 -4.75 1.01
N ALA A 7 -1.70 -4.31 0.49
CA ALA A 7 -1.01 -3.14 1.00
C ALA A 7 -1.84 -1.86 0.83
N PHE A 8 -2.61 -1.77 -0.27
CA PHE A 8 -3.45 -0.61 -0.53
C PHE A 8 -4.76 -0.62 0.26
N LEU A 9 -5.39 -1.78 0.47
CA LEU A 9 -6.58 -1.92 1.31
C LEU A 9 -6.27 -1.81 2.81
N ALA A 10 -5.06 -2.19 3.24
CA ALA A 10 -4.55 -1.85 4.57
C ALA A 10 -4.48 -0.32 4.80
N LEU A 11 -4.39 0.46 3.70
CA LEU A 11 -4.36 1.92 3.72
C LEU A 11 -5.71 2.54 4.09
N VAL A 12 -6.79 1.84 3.92
CA VAL A 12 -8.14 2.38 4.01
C VAL A 12 -8.95 1.85 5.22
N GLY A 13 -8.51 0.83 5.95
CA GLY A 13 -9.35 0.16 6.98
C GLY A 13 -8.80 0.12 8.38
N ALA A 14 -9.43 0.68 9.32
CA ALA A 14 -10.09 0.29 10.57
C ALA A 14 -9.97 1.24 11.78
N VAL A 15 -10.90 1.32 12.48
CA VAL A 15 -11.69 1.72 13.64
C VAL A 15 -10.97 1.91 14.99
N ALA A 16 -11.28 3.02 15.54
CA ALA A 16 -11.61 3.63 16.83
C ALA A 16 -11.30 2.89 18.16
N LEU A 17 -10.82 3.67 19.06
CA LEU A 17 -11.12 3.98 20.46
C LEU A 17 -9.91 3.89 21.38
N VAL A 18 -9.75 4.97 22.12
CA VAL A 18 -9.14 5.21 23.44
C VAL A 18 -7.94 6.14 23.41
N GLY A 19 -8.10 7.29 24.05
CA GLY A 19 -7.01 8.17 24.43
C GLY A 19 -7.29 9.68 24.22
N GLY A 20 -8.25 10.23 24.94
CA GLY A 20 -8.71 11.63 24.77
C GLY A 20 -7.73 12.75 25.16
N GLY A 21 -6.49 12.46 25.54
CA GLY A 21 -5.57 13.48 26.06
C GLY A 21 -4.51 13.98 25.08
N VAL A 22 -4.05 13.14 24.15
CA VAL A 22 -2.98 13.49 23.19
C VAL A 22 -3.54 14.12 21.91
N MET A 23 -4.84 13.92 21.63
CA MET A 23 -5.48 14.42 20.40
C MET A 23 -5.59 15.94 20.30
N LEU A 24 -5.63 16.68 21.40
CA LEU A 24 -5.83 18.14 21.37
C LEU A 24 -4.61 18.92 20.84
N TRP A 25 -3.41 18.40 20.97
CA TRP A 25 -2.20 19.06 20.48
C TRP A 25 -1.92 18.76 19.00
N LEU A 26 -2.29 17.59 18.51
CA LEU A 26 -2.08 17.15 17.14
C LEU A 26 -3.18 17.60 16.16
N ASN A 27 -4.32 18.02 16.67
CA ASN A 27 -5.48 18.41 15.88
C ASN A 27 -5.54 19.93 15.63
N ARG A 28 -4.54 20.51 14.97
CA ARG A 28 -4.69 21.86 14.41
C ARG A 28 -5.45 21.75 13.08
N PRO A 29 -6.75 22.10 13.03
CA PRO A 29 -7.49 22.03 11.78
C PRO A 29 -6.88 22.99 10.77
N GLY A 30 -6.60 22.51 9.57
CA GLY A 30 -6.16 23.31 8.44
C GLY A 30 -4.65 23.39 8.17
N ARG A 31 -3.78 22.82 9.04
CA ARG A 31 -2.35 22.77 8.72
C ARG A 31 -2.06 21.72 7.66
N THR A 32 -1.35 22.11 6.60
CA THR A 32 -0.84 21.20 5.57
C THR A 32 0.22 20.29 6.18
N ALA A 33 0.01 18.98 6.12
CA ALA A 33 1.02 17.99 6.49
C ALA A 33 1.84 17.55 5.28
N VAL A 34 1.16 17.32 4.14
CA VAL A 34 1.75 16.93 2.86
C VAL A 34 0.98 17.59 1.73
N SER A 35 1.69 18.00 0.68
CA SER A 35 1.11 18.47 -0.59
C SER A 35 1.76 17.73 -1.75
N VAL A 36 0.99 17.30 -2.74
CA VAL A 36 1.47 16.76 -4.02
C VAL A 36 0.69 17.43 -5.15
N ASN A 37 1.39 18.20 -5.98
CA ASN A 37 0.78 19.01 -7.05
C ASN A 37 -0.42 19.86 -6.58
N GLY A 38 -0.35 20.41 -5.35
CA GLY A 38 -1.41 21.23 -4.77
C GLY A 38 -2.58 20.43 -4.14
N ARG A 39 -2.63 19.12 -4.27
CA ARG A 39 -3.52 18.29 -3.44
C ARG A 39 -2.93 18.20 -2.04
N ILE A 40 -3.75 18.48 -1.04
CA ILE A 40 -3.32 18.64 0.34
C ILE A 40 -3.84 17.50 1.21
N LEU A 41 -2.96 16.92 2.02
CA LEU A 41 -3.29 16.10 3.19
C LEU A 41 -3.08 16.95 4.44
N THR A 42 -4.13 17.14 5.21
CA THR A 42 -4.06 17.91 6.46
C THR A 42 -3.46 17.08 7.60
N ASP A 43 -2.92 17.75 8.63
CA ASP A 43 -2.44 17.09 9.86
C ASP A 43 -3.51 16.18 10.51
N ARG A 44 -4.77 16.61 10.45
CA ARG A 44 -5.90 15.84 10.95
C ARG A 44 -6.11 14.54 10.16
N GLU A 45 -6.16 14.62 8.85
CA GLU A 45 -6.32 13.45 7.97
C GLU A 45 -5.12 12.50 8.08
N LEU A 46 -3.90 13.05 8.17
CA LEU A 46 -2.70 12.26 8.38
C LEU A 46 -2.77 11.48 9.69
N THR A 47 -3.28 12.11 10.77
CA THR A 47 -3.48 11.44 12.06
C THR A 47 -4.53 10.33 11.97
N TRP A 48 -5.64 10.56 11.28
CA TRP A 48 -6.65 9.52 11.05
C TRP A 48 -6.09 8.31 10.30
N ARG A 49 -5.30 8.56 9.24
CA ARG A 49 -4.65 7.50 8.47
C ARG A 49 -3.64 6.73 9.32
N ALA A 50 -2.84 7.42 10.11
CA ALA A 50 -1.89 6.78 11.04
C ALA A 50 -2.61 5.91 12.09
N GLN A 51 -3.70 6.41 12.67
CA GLN A 51 -4.50 5.64 13.63
C GLN A 51 -5.08 4.37 12.98
N THR A 52 -5.58 4.48 11.76
CA THR A 52 -6.05 3.34 10.99
C THR A 52 -4.96 2.26 10.81
N LEU A 53 -3.73 2.67 10.48
CA LEU A 53 -2.59 1.76 10.34
C LEU A 53 -2.23 1.07 11.66
N ILE A 54 -2.27 1.82 12.79
CA ILE A 54 -2.04 1.26 14.13
C ILE A 54 -3.10 0.20 14.46
N ASP A 55 -4.36 0.50 14.19
CA ASP A 55 -5.46 -0.40 14.49
C ASP A 55 -5.41 -1.66 13.62
N ASP A 56 -4.98 -1.53 12.36
CA ASP A 56 -4.72 -2.66 11.48
C ASP A 56 -3.56 -3.53 11.97
N ALA A 57 -2.44 -2.93 12.37
CA ALA A 57 -1.30 -3.65 12.92
C ALA A 57 -1.68 -4.41 14.21
N LYS A 58 -2.47 -3.80 15.09
CA LYS A 58 -2.99 -4.47 16.29
C LYS A 58 -3.84 -5.68 15.95
N ARG A 59 -4.69 -5.58 14.94
CA ARG A 59 -5.60 -6.66 14.54
C ARG A 59 -4.91 -7.78 13.77
N MET A 60 -4.04 -7.43 12.83
CA MET A 60 -3.45 -8.40 11.91
C MET A 60 -2.21 -9.09 12.47
N GLU A 61 -1.41 -8.37 13.24
CA GLU A 61 -0.13 -8.82 13.75
C GLU A 61 -0.16 -9.12 15.26
N ASN A 62 -1.34 -8.97 15.91
CA ASN A 62 -1.50 -9.02 17.36
C ASN A 62 -0.50 -8.09 18.08
N LEU A 63 -0.19 -6.95 17.45
CA LEU A 63 0.79 -6.01 17.98
C LEU A 63 0.24 -5.34 19.25
N LEU A 64 0.89 -5.59 20.38
CA LEU A 64 0.60 -4.91 21.63
C LEU A 64 1.54 -3.69 21.74
N ILE A 65 0.99 -2.50 21.59
CA ILE A 65 1.74 -1.25 21.79
C ILE A 65 1.44 -0.77 23.22
N PRO A 66 2.44 -0.76 24.11
CA PRO A 66 2.27 -0.21 25.44
C PRO A 66 1.87 1.26 25.38
N GLU A 67 1.05 1.73 26.32
CA GLU A 67 0.54 3.11 26.33
C GLU A 67 1.66 4.15 26.32
N LYS A 68 2.73 3.91 27.05
CA LYS A 68 3.93 4.77 27.09
C LYS A 68 4.65 4.89 25.74
N GLU A 69 4.49 3.92 24.85
CA GLU A 69 5.11 3.90 23.51
C GLU A 69 4.16 4.41 22.41
N MET A 70 2.89 4.62 22.75
CA MET A 70 1.88 5.07 21.79
C MET A 70 2.25 6.38 21.06
N PRO A 71 2.81 7.41 21.71
CA PRO A 71 3.21 8.63 21.00
C PRO A 71 4.29 8.37 19.94
N ARG A 72 5.27 7.51 20.25
CA ARG A 72 6.32 7.12 19.30
C ARG A 72 5.77 6.26 18.16
N ALA A 73 4.87 5.34 18.45
CA ALA A 73 4.19 4.54 17.46
C ALA A 73 3.36 5.43 16.53
N LEU A 74 2.58 6.35 17.08
CA LEU A 74 1.78 7.29 16.28
C LEU A 74 2.66 8.10 15.32
N GLU A 75 3.81 8.60 15.77
CA GLU A 75 4.74 9.35 14.92
C GLU A 75 5.30 8.47 13.78
N HIS A 76 5.69 7.23 14.09
CA HIS A 76 6.13 6.27 13.07
C HIS A 76 5.04 6.01 12.03
N TYR A 77 3.80 5.77 12.46
CA TYR A 77 2.69 5.50 11.55
C TYR A 77 2.21 6.75 10.80
N ARG A 78 2.36 7.95 11.37
CA ARG A 78 2.12 9.21 10.64
C ARG A 78 3.08 9.35 9.47
N ARG A 79 4.38 9.11 9.71
CA ARG A 79 5.38 9.11 8.64
C ARG A 79 5.07 8.07 7.56
N LEU A 80 4.68 6.84 7.96
CA LEU A 80 4.28 5.80 7.03
C LEU A 80 3.03 6.21 6.22
N ALA A 81 2.03 6.78 6.87
CA ALA A 81 0.81 7.27 6.21
C ALA A 81 1.11 8.40 5.22
N ALA A 82 2.02 9.34 5.56
CA ALA A 82 2.47 10.40 4.66
C ALA A 82 3.14 9.81 3.41
N LYS A 83 4.07 8.88 3.60
CA LYS A 83 4.75 8.16 2.52
C LYS A 83 3.75 7.45 1.58
N MET A 84 2.81 6.70 2.15
CA MET A 84 1.80 5.97 1.39
C MET A 84 0.89 6.93 0.61
N TRP A 85 0.53 8.07 1.22
CA TRP A 85 -0.30 9.07 0.56
C TRP A 85 0.44 9.72 -0.61
N ILE A 86 1.73 10.06 -0.47
CA ILE A 86 2.56 10.59 -1.55
C ILE A 86 2.61 9.59 -2.72
N VAL A 87 2.88 8.31 -2.44
CA VAL A 87 2.88 7.27 -3.48
C VAL A 87 1.56 7.21 -4.22
N LYS A 88 0.43 7.25 -3.48
CA LYS A 88 -0.90 7.27 -4.06
C LYS A 88 -1.09 8.47 -5.00
N GLU A 89 -0.77 9.68 -4.55
CA GLU A 89 -1.00 10.90 -5.33
C GLU A 89 -0.12 10.99 -6.58
N VAL A 90 1.14 10.55 -6.50
CA VAL A 90 2.04 10.47 -7.67
C VAL A 90 1.47 9.53 -8.75
N LEU A 91 1.02 8.35 -8.34
CA LEU A 91 0.44 7.37 -9.28
C LEU A 91 -0.93 7.81 -9.79
N LEU A 92 -1.73 8.47 -8.97
CA LEU A 92 -3.02 9.03 -9.38
C LEU A 92 -2.83 10.12 -10.43
N ALA A 93 -1.88 11.04 -10.22
CA ALA A 93 -1.55 12.07 -11.20
C ALA A 93 -1.14 11.44 -12.54
N ALA A 94 -0.30 10.41 -12.51
CA ALA A 94 0.11 9.69 -13.70
C ALA A 94 -1.05 8.94 -14.38
N ALA A 95 -1.95 8.34 -13.60
CA ALA A 95 -3.14 7.67 -14.14
C ALA A 95 -4.08 8.65 -14.85
N VAL A 96 -4.30 9.81 -14.26
CA VAL A 96 -5.11 10.90 -14.85
C VAL A 96 -4.46 11.43 -16.13
N GLU A 97 -3.17 11.75 -16.10
CA GLU A 97 -2.38 12.20 -17.25
C GLU A 97 -2.46 11.20 -18.42
N SER A 98 -2.42 9.92 -18.10
CA SER A 98 -2.45 8.83 -19.09
C SER A 98 -3.84 8.59 -19.73
N GLY A 99 -4.87 9.30 -19.28
CA GLY A 99 -6.24 9.19 -19.77
C GLY A 99 -6.94 7.87 -19.41
N VAL A 100 -6.40 7.09 -18.46
CA VAL A 100 -7.08 5.88 -17.95
C VAL A 100 -8.34 6.29 -17.22
N LYS A 101 -9.42 5.55 -17.44
CA LYS A 101 -10.70 5.76 -16.76
C LYS A 101 -11.13 4.46 -16.08
N ALA A 102 -11.48 4.54 -14.81
CA ALA A 102 -12.17 3.47 -14.11
C ALA A 102 -13.66 3.46 -14.53
N THR A 103 -14.21 2.27 -14.74
CA THR A 103 -15.62 2.08 -15.03
C THR A 103 -16.34 1.52 -13.81
N ALA A 104 -17.67 1.61 -13.78
CA ALA A 104 -18.46 0.97 -12.71
C ALA A 104 -18.21 -0.55 -12.61
N ALA A 105 -17.88 -1.21 -13.74
CA ALA A 105 -17.52 -2.63 -13.74
C ALA A 105 -16.15 -2.87 -13.07
N ASP A 106 -15.17 -1.98 -13.28
CA ASP A 106 -13.87 -2.04 -12.61
C ASP A 106 -14.06 -1.88 -11.09
N GLU A 107 -14.83 -0.86 -10.67
CA GLU A 107 -15.13 -0.62 -9.25
C GLU A 107 -15.82 -1.83 -8.60
N LYS A 108 -16.82 -2.40 -9.27
CA LYS A 108 -17.52 -3.60 -8.79
C LYS A 108 -16.58 -4.79 -8.63
N SER A 109 -15.75 -5.06 -9.63
CA SER A 109 -14.78 -6.15 -9.59
C SER A 109 -13.76 -5.98 -8.45
N SER A 110 -13.24 -4.77 -8.27
CA SER A 110 -12.31 -4.46 -7.18
C SER A 110 -13.00 -4.55 -5.82
N LEU A 111 -14.27 -4.15 -5.71
CA LEU A 111 -15.04 -4.28 -4.48
C LEU A 111 -15.31 -5.76 -4.12
N GLU A 112 -15.62 -6.60 -5.11
CA GLU A 112 -15.79 -8.05 -4.90
C GLU A 112 -14.48 -8.72 -4.46
N ALA A 113 -13.34 -8.30 -5.04
CA ALA A 113 -12.03 -8.76 -4.63
C ALA A 113 -11.70 -8.33 -3.19
N ALA A 114 -11.99 -7.07 -2.85
CA ALA A 114 -11.85 -6.54 -1.50
C ALA A 114 -12.75 -7.26 -0.49
N ALA A 115 -14.00 -7.56 -0.85
CA ALA A 115 -14.96 -8.25 0.03
C ALA A 115 -14.44 -9.63 0.47
N LYS A 116 -13.70 -10.35 -0.37
CA LYS A 116 -13.08 -11.64 0.01
C LYS A 116 -12.05 -11.48 1.13
N GLN A 117 -11.34 -10.36 1.16
CA GLN A 117 -10.33 -10.07 2.18
C GLN A 117 -10.96 -9.50 3.45
N LEU A 118 -11.99 -8.65 3.29
CA LEU A 118 -12.74 -8.11 4.41
C LEU A 118 -13.46 -9.19 5.21
N ARG A 119 -13.90 -10.27 4.56
CA ARG A 119 -14.48 -11.45 5.26
C ARG A 119 -13.51 -12.10 6.24
N VAL A 120 -12.21 -12.10 5.96
CA VAL A 120 -11.19 -12.59 6.90
C VAL A 120 -11.15 -11.73 8.16
N ARG A 121 -11.57 -10.47 8.05
CA ARG A 121 -11.66 -9.51 9.16
C ARG A 121 -13.07 -9.43 9.77
N ASN A 122 -14.01 -10.27 9.35
CA ASN A 122 -15.43 -10.22 9.72
C ASN A 122 -16.10 -8.87 9.38
N LEU A 123 -15.70 -8.25 8.26
CA LEU A 123 -16.25 -6.98 7.79
C LEU A 123 -16.95 -7.16 6.44
N THR A 124 -18.05 -6.44 6.25
CA THR A 124 -18.63 -6.21 4.92
C THR A 124 -18.04 -4.95 4.27
N PRO A 125 -18.13 -4.79 2.94
CA PRO A 125 -17.72 -3.53 2.28
C PRO A 125 -18.42 -2.29 2.86
N GLU A 126 -19.71 -2.37 3.18
CA GLU A 126 -20.46 -1.26 3.77
C GLU A 126 -19.94 -0.90 5.17
N GLN A 127 -19.70 -1.90 6.01
CA GLN A 127 -19.09 -1.68 7.33
C GLN A 127 -17.72 -1.05 7.19
N PHE A 128 -16.90 -1.54 6.29
CA PHE A 128 -15.59 -1.00 6.01
C PHE A 128 -15.63 0.50 5.66
N PHE A 129 -16.56 0.94 4.81
CA PHE A 129 -16.67 2.36 4.48
C PHE A 129 -17.17 3.22 5.64
N LYS A 130 -18.06 2.69 6.50
CA LYS A 130 -18.66 3.42 7.59
C LYS A 130 -17.83 3.49 8.87
N GLU A 131 -16.99 2.47 9.12
CA GLU A 131 -16.22 2.36 10.34
C GLU A 131 -14.97 3.24 10.36
N GLY A 132 -14.56 3.72 11.54
CA GLY A 132 -13.29 4.38 11.80
C GLY A 132 -13.29 5.89 11.64
N PRO A 133 -12.12 6.52 11.87
CA PRO A 133 -12.02 7.97 11.96
C PRO A 133 -12.08 8.69 10.62
N ILE A 134 -11.84 7.98 9.51
CA ILE A 134 -11.87 8.56 8.16
C ILE A 134 -13.32 8.64 7.68
N PRO A 135 -13.81 9.81 7.24
CA PRO A 135 -15.18 9.96 6.71
C PRO A 135 -15.47 9.01 5.55
N GLU A 136 -16.71 8.54 5.45
CA GLU A 136 -17.14 7.59 4.41
C GLU A 136 -16.88 8.11 3.01
N GLU A 137 -17.15 9.38 2.74
CA GLU A 137 -16.93 9.99 1.42
C GLU A 137 -15.45 9.96 1.02
N VAL A 138 -14.54 10.21 1.99
CA VAL A 138 -13.09 10.15 1.76
C VAL A 138 -12.67 8.72 1.42
N LYS A 139 -13.15 7.73 2.16
CA LYS A 139 -12.86 6.31 1.89
C LYS A 139 -13.38 5.86 0.53
N ARG A 140 -14.58 6.28 0.16
CA ARG A 140 -15.16 5.96 -1.16
C ARG A 140 -14.38 6.64 -2.30
N SER A 141 -13.90 7.87 -2.07
CA SER A 141 -13.03 8.56 -3.02
C SER A 141 -11.69 7.84 -3.14
N ASP A 142 -11.03 7.54 -2.01
CA ASP A 142 -9.79 6.78 -1.98
C ASP A 142 -9.90 5.42 -2.68
N PHE A 143 -11.04 4.73 -2.51
CA PHE A 143 -11.31 3.47 -3.20
C PHE A 143 -11.37 3.63 -4.72
N ARG A 144 -12.12 4.64 -5.23
CA ARG A 144 -12.19 4.90 -6.68
C ARG A 144 -10.84 5.29 -7.26
N GLU A 145 -10.08 6.12 -6.55
CA GLU A 145 -8.71 6.49 -6.93
C GLU A 145 -7.79 5.25 -6.96
N ALA A 146 -7.97 4.31 -6.01
CA ALA A 146 -7.24 3.05 -6.00
C ALA A 146 -7.53 2.18 -7.22
N VAL A 147 -8.80 2.06 -7.60
CA VAL A 147 -9.21 1.31 -8.80
C VAL A 147 -8.59 1.93 -10.06
N LEU A 148 -8.54 3.26 -10.12
CA LEU A 148 -7.91 3.96 -11.23
C LEU A 148 -6.40 3.69 -11.31
N ILE A 149 -5.70 3.76 -10.16
CA ILE A 149 -4.26 3.46 -10.06
C ILE A 149 -3.99 1.99 -10.41
N GLU A 150 -4.80 1.06 -9.91
CA GLU A 150 -4.69 -0.37 -10.24
C GLU A 150 -4.77 -0.59 -11.76
N LYS A 151 -5.76 -0.01 -12.40
CA LYS A 151 -5.95 -0.11 -13.85
C LYS A 151 -4.78 0.51 -14.63
N PHE A 152 -4.28 1.65 -14.18
CA PHE A 152 -3.11 2.30 -14.75
C PHE A 152 -1.85 1.43 -14.61
N THR A 153 -1.55 0.96 -13.41
CA THR A 153 -0.35 0.14 -13.14
C THR A 153 -0.42 -1.19 -13.88
N LYS A 154 -1.59 -1.80 -13.98
CA LYS A 154 -1.82 -3.00 -14.77
C LYS A 154 -1.48 -2.78 -16.25
N ARG A 155 -1.97 -1.69 -16.83
CA ARG A 155 -1.67 -1.33 -18.23
C ARG A 155 -0.18 -1.04 -18.45
N GLU A 156 0.44 -0.26 -17.55
CA GLU A 156 1.82 0.20 -17.74
C GLU A 156 2.86 -0.86 -17.38
N ILE A 157 2.53 -1.82 -16.54
CA ILE A 157 3.47 -2.81 -16.04
C ILE A 157 3.13 -4.22 -16.52
N GLU A 158 1.96 -4.76 -16.15
CA GLU A 158 1.66 -6.19 -16.34
C GLU A 158 1.65 -6.60 -17.81
N THR A 159 1.19 -5.73 -18.70
CA THR A 159 1.16 -6.03 -20.13
C THR A 159 2.54 -5.98 -20.81
N LYS A 160 3.53 -5.40 -20.13
CA LYS A 160 4.87 -5.15 -20.68
C LYS A 160 5.95 -6.07 -20.11
N ILE A 161 5.63 -6.92 -19.12
CA ILE A 161 6.60 -7.82 -18.51
C ILE A 161 6.78 -9.08 -19.37
N PRO A 162 7.93 -9.27 -20.01
CA PRO A 162 8.20 -10.48 -20.79
C PRO A 162 8.56 -11.64 -19.85
N PHE A 163 8.13 -12.85 -20.22
CA PHE A 163 8.48 -14.11 -19.55
C PHE A 163 9.09 -15.06 -20.56
N GLY A 164 10.26 -15.63 -20.21
CA GLY A 164 10.95 -16.63 -21.00
C GLY A 164 10.95 -18.01 -20.33
N ALA A 165 10.78 -19.08 -21.10
CA ALA A 165 10.90 -20.45 -20.57
C ALA A 165 12.26 -20.69 -19.91
N LYS A 166 13.32 -20.18 -20.54
CA LYS A 166 14.70 -20.28 -20.04
C LYS A 166 14.89 -19.65 -18.65
N GLU A 167 14.29 -18.49 -18.43
CA GLU A 167 14.33 -17.79 -17.13
C GLU A 167 13.66 -18.61 -16.02
N ILE A 168 12.54 -19.27 -16.34
CA ILE A 168 11.85 -20.14 -15.38
C ILE A 168 12.73 -21.36 -15.03
N GLU A 169 13.39 -21.94 -16.01
CA GLU A 169 14.31 -23.08 -15.81
C GLU A 169 15.51 -22.70 -14.96
N GLU A 170 16.17 -21.58 -15.28
CA GLU A 170 17.31 -21.05 -14.53
C GLU A 170 16.93 -20.76 -13.06
N ARG A 171 15.81 -20.06 -12.84
CA ARG A 171 15.33 -19.75 -11.49
C ARG A 171 14.94 -21.02 -10.72
N THR A 172 14.32 -21.99 -11.40
CA THR A 172 14.00 -23.28 -10.78
C THR A 172 15.27 -24.01 -10.31
N ARG A 173 16.33 -24.00 -11.11
CA ARG A 173 17.62 -24.58 -10.75
C ARG A 173 18.24 -23.88 -9.55
N GLU A 174 18.31 -22.54 -9.56
CA GLU A 174 18.80 -21.74 -8.42
C GLU A 174 18.07 -22.05 -7.11
N LEU A 175 16.75 -22.12 -7.14
CA LEU A 175 15.94 -22.42 -5.95
C LEU A 175 16.16 -23.86 -5.45
N ARG A 176 16.38 -24.82 -6.34
CA ARG A 176 16.73 -26.19 -5.94
C ARG A 176 18.10 -26.25 -5.26
N GLU A 177 19.09 -25.54 -5.80
CA GLU A 177 20.42 -25.43 -5.20
C GLU A 177 20.37 -24.74 -3.82
N LEU A 178 19.55 -23.67 -3.71
CA LEU A 178 19.34 -22.98 -2.44
C LEU A 178 18.66 -23.90 -1.40
N ASN A 179 17.65 -24.64 -1.79
CA ASN A 179 16.99 -25.61 -0.92
C ASN A 179 17.98 -26.69 -0.45
N ALA A 180 18.81 -27.22 -1.36
CA ALA A 180 19.83 -28.21 -1.01
C ALA A 180 20.84 -27.70 0.04
N LYS A 181 21.16 -26.39 0.00
CA LYS A 181 22.09 -25.75 0.95
C LYS A 181 21.46 -25.35 2.27
N THR A 182 20.17 -25.03 2.28
CA THR A 182 19.49 -24.38 3.44
C THR A 182 18.49 -25.26 4.17
N THR A 183 17.99 -26.33 3.52
CA THR A 183 16.98 -27.22 4.14
C THR A 183 17.68 -28.26 5.01
N LYS A 184 17.32 -28.31 6.28
CA LYS A 184 17.82 -29.34 7.22
C LYS A 184 17.13 -30.70 6.93
N PRO A 185 17.82 -31.81 7.20
CA PRO A 185 17.22 -33.13 7.08
C PRO A 185 15.88 -33.24 7.83
N GLY A 186 14.84 -33.72 7.14
CA GLY A 186 13.50 -33.88 7.71
C GLY A 186 12.63 -32.62 7.69
N GLN A 187 13.11 -31.49 7.20
CA GLN A 187 12.31 -30.28 7.01
C GLN A 187 11.82 -30.13 5.57
N PRO A 188 10.62 -29.54 5.36
CA PRO A 188 10.17 -29.24 4.00
C PRO A 188 11.08 -28.17 3.35
N PRO A 189 11.21 -28.20 2.02
CA PRO A 189 12.02 -27.21 1.31
C PRO A 189 11.48 -25.79 1.55
N ARG A 190 12.40 -24.84 1.79
CA ARG A 190 12.07 -23.45 2.07
C ARG A 190 11.41 -22.75 0.89
N TYR A 191 11.82 -23.10 -0.33
CA TYR A 191 11.31 -22.49 -1.55
C TYR A 191 10.55 -23.52 -2.38
N LYS A 192 9.39 -23.15 -2.89
CA LYS A 192 8.64 -23.95 -3.85
C LYS A 192 9.35 -23.89 -5.21
N THR A 193 9.54 -25.06 -5.85
CA THR A 193 10.23 -25.19 -7.13
C THR A 193 9.33 -25.72 -8.25
N ASP A 194 8.02 -25.78 -8.02
CA ASP A 194 7.07 -26.05 -9.08
C ASP A 194 6.97 -24.86 -10.03
N ARG A 195 6.70 -25.15 -11.31
CA ARG A 195 6.70 -24.15 -12.39
C ARG A 195 5.77 -22.96 -12.10
N LYS A 196 4.61 -23.21 -11.48
CA LYS A 196 3.63 -22.16 -11.19
C LYS A 196 4.14 -21.20 -10.12
N SER A 197 4.71 -21.73 -9.05
CA SER A 197 5.28 -20.94 -7.95
C SER A 197 6.48 -20.13 -8.41
N VAL A 198 7.37 -20.73 -9.23
CA VAL A 198 8.53 -20.03 -9.79
C VAL A 198 8.09 -18.90 -10.73
N LEU A 199 7.14 -19.16 -11.63
CA LEU A 199 6.59 -18.14 -12.51
C LEU A 199 5.98 -16.97 -11.75
N GLU A 200 5.22 -17.24 -10.69
CA GLU A 200 4.61 -16.21 -9.86
C GLU A 200 5.69 -15.38 -9.13
N MET A 201 6.75 -16.00 -8.65
CA MET A 201 7.90 -15.33 -8.02
C MET A 201 8.61 -14.39 -9.02
N ILE A 202 8.96 -14.87 -10.21
CA ILE A 202 9.59 -14.05 -11.25
C ILE A 202 8.69 -12.89 -11.65
N ARG A 203 7.39 -13.16 -11.82
CA ARG A 203 6.40 -12.13 -12.13
C ARG A 203 6.37 -11.05 -11.06
N GLN A 204 6.36 -11.43 -9.79
CA GLN A 204 6.34 -10.49 -8.68
C GLN A 204 7.64 -9.67 -8.60
N GLU A 205 8.80 -10.29 -8.79
CA GLU A 205 10.09 -9.58 -8.81
C GLU A 205 10.14 -8.55 -9.95
N LYS A 206 9.79 -8.94 -11.16
CA LYS A 206 9.74 -8.02 -12.32
C LYS A 206 8.71 -6.92 -12.14
N TYR A 207 7.55 -7.25 -11.61
CA TYR A 207 6.53 -6.25 -11.29
C TYR A 207 7.06 -5.22 -10.29
N ASN A 208 7.70 -5.65 -9.23
CA ASN A 208 8.26 -4.76 -8.21
C ASN A 208 9.35 -3.83 -8.78
N ILE A 209 10.20 -4.35 -9.67
CA ILE A 209 11.22 -3.54 -10.36
C ILE A 209 10.56 -2.51 -11.28
N ALA A 210 9.62 -2.95 -12.12
CA ALA A 210 8.92 -2.08 -13.06
C ALA A 210 8.08 -1.01 -12.32
N TYR A 211 7.43 -1.39 -11.23
CA TYR A 211 6.67 -0.47 -10.39
C TYR A 211 7.55 0.61 -9.77
N ARG A 212 8.71 0.25 -9.22
CA ARG A 212 9.68 1.23 -8.69
C ARG A 212 10.19 2.17 -9.77
N ASN A 213 10.50 1.67 -10.96
CA ASN A 213 10.96 2.48 -12.07
C ASN A 213 9.86 3.45 -12.55
N LEU A 214 8.64 2.97 -12.70
CA LEU A 214 7.48 3.78 -13.03
C LEU A 214 7.27 4.88 -11.96
N PHE A 215 7.29 4.50 -10.69
CA PHE A 215 7.15 5.45 -9.60
C PHE A 215 8.24 6.54 -9.63
N ARG A 216 9.51 6.16 -9.77
CA ARG A 216 10.62 7.12 -9.84
C ARG A 216 10.48 8.09 -11.01
N GLU A 217 10.11 7.59 -12.18
CA GLU A 217 9.85 8.44 -13.36
C GLU A 217 8.73 9.43 -13.10
N ARG A 218 7.65 8.98 -12.48
CA ARG A 218 6.47 9.82 -12.23
C ARG A 218 6.68 10.78 -11.07
N PHE A 219 7.42 10.38 -10.05
CA PHE A 219 7.79 11.25 -8.94
C PHE A 219 8.57 12.48 -9.41
N GLY A 220 9.47 12.33 -10.38
CA GLY A 220 10.20 13.46 -10.97
C GLY A 220 9.35 14.47 -11.74
N LYS A 221 8.07 14.18 -11.98
CA LYS A 221 7.11 15.05 -12.70
C LYS A 221 6.13 15.76 -11.77
N VAL A 222 6.22 15.54 -10.47
CA VAL A 222 5.32 16.15 -9.47
C VAL A 222 6.11 16.99 -8.48
N THR A 223 5.43 17.98 -7.90
CA THR A 223 5.95 18.75 -6.77
C THR A 223 5.43 18.15 -5.49
N VAL A 224 6.35 17.75 -4.59
CA VAL A 224 6.02 17.22 -3.26
C VAL A 224 6.53 18.18 -2.21
N GLU A 225 5.68 18.55 -1.28
CA GLU A 225 6.00 19.35 -0.10
C GLU A 225 5.56 18.57 1.15
N CYS A 226 6.48 18.29 2.05
CA CYS A 226 6.19 17.54 3.27
C CYS A 226 6.90 18.17 4.48
N PRO A 227 6.39 19.29 5.01
CA PRO A 227 7.08 20.07 6.05
C PRO A 227 7.36 19.26 7.33
N ALA A 228 6.54 18.26 7.64
CA ALA A 228 6.77 17.40 8.81
C ALA A 228 7.87 16.36 8.59
N TYR A 229 8.13 15.97 7.33
CA TYR A 229 9.07 14.91 6.94
C TYR A 229 9.80 15.33 5.65
N PRO A 230 10.75 16.29 5.70
CA PRO A 230 11.39 16.84 4.50
C PRO A 230 12.12 15.81 3.63
N ASP A 231 12.58 14.71 4.22
CA ASP A 231 13.21 13.61 3.47
C ASP A 231 12.22 12.88 2.54
N LEU A 232 10.91 12.96 2.81
CA LEU A 232 9.87 12.44 1.91
C LEU A 232 9.63 13.32 0.66
N GLU A 233 10.25 14.47 0.56
CA GLU A 233 10.24 15.31 -0.65
C GLU A 233 11.17 14.77 -1.75
N SER A 234 11.93 13.72 -1.44
CA SER A 234 12.79 13.01 -2.38
C SER A 234 12.27 11.61 -2.71
N VAL A 235 12.57 11.14 -3.91
CA VAL A 235 12.18 9.79 -4.36
C VAL A 235 12.74 8.69 -3.47
N ASP A 236 13.94 8.88 -2.91
CA ASP A 236 14.58 7.87 -2.07
C ASP A 236 13.91 7.75 -0.69
N GLY A 237 13.42 8.88 -0.14
CA GLY A 237 12.63 8.88 1.11
C GLY A 237 11.27 8.19 0.95
N VAL A 238 10.69 8.24 -0.25
CA VAL A 238 9.33 7.73 -0.55
C VAL A 238 9.35 6.37 -1.25
N SER A 239 10.52 5.84 -1.65
CA SER A 239 10.56 4.57 -2.40
C SER A 239 9.59 3.52 -1.85
N PRO A 240 8.76 2.88 -2.70
CA PRO A 240 7.81 1.86 -2.25
C PRO A 240 8.52 0.75 -1.48
N PRO A 241 7.88 0.16 -0.46
CA PRO A 241 8.47 -0.95 0.29
C PRO A 241 8.77 -2.14 -0.63
N HIS A 242 9.80 -2.89 -0.28
CA HIS A 242 10.27 -4.08 -1.00
C HIS A 242 9.27 -5.22 -0.98
#